data_e50b1c24270546bdd1ce3a86b885fb78
#
_entry.id   e50b1c24270546bdd1ce3a86b885fb78
#
_cell.length_a   1.000
_cell.length_b   1.000
_cell.length_c   1.000
_cell.angle_alpha   90.00
_cell.angle_beta   90.00
_cell.angle_gamma   90.00
#
_symmetry.space_group_name_H-M   'P 1'
#
loop_
_entity.id
_entity.type
_entity.pdbx_description
1 polymer ?
#
loop_
_entity_poly.entity_id
_entity_poly.type
_entity_poly.pdbx_seq_one_letter_code
_entity_poly.pdbx_strand_id
1 'polypeptide(L)'
;PMINVKYKKEDKQFHPEEISAMVIQRLKETVENYLGHPLKKVVITVPAYFNDSQRQATKDAGAIAGLEVLRIINEPTAAAIAYGLDKTDSKKEKNILVFDAGGGTHDVSILTLDGGIFEVKATGGDTHLGGSDIDNLIVDYLCDDIKKKHKKDIKANPKALKRLNIAAERAKK
;
A
#
# COMPACT_ATOMS: atom_id res chain seq x y z
N PRO A 1 -8.06 -19.35 5.81
CA PRO A 1 -7.44 -19.13 7.14
C PRO A 1 -8.31 -18.18 7.96
N MET A 2 -8.26 -18.33 9.31
CA MET A 2 -8.96 -17.45 10.25
C MET A 2 -7.92 -16.68 11.07
N ILE A 3 -8.18 -15.42 11.34
CA ILE A 3 -7.33 -14.56 12.16
C ILE A 3 -7.95 -14.47 13.55
N ASN A 4 -7.24 -15.00 14.56
CA ASN A 4 -7.68 -14.98 15.94
C ASN A 4 -7.11 -13.76 16.64
N VAL A 5 -7.97 -12.92 17.23
CA VAL A 5 -7.56 -11.71 17.95
C VAL A 5 -8.36 -11.53 19.23
N LYS A 6 -7.74 -10.91 20.22
CA LYS A 6 -8.46 -10.37 21.39
C LYS A 6 -8.97 -8.97 21.06
N TYR A 7 -10.30 -8.85 20.92
CA TYR A 7 -10.97 -7.57 20.67
C TYR A 7 -11.92 -7.26 21.81
N LYS A 8 -11.74 -6.13 22.50
CA LYS A 8 -12.53 -5.71 23.66
C LYS A 8 -12.63 -6.77 24.78
N LYS A 9 -11.53 -7.49 25.04
CA LYS A 9 -11.39 -8.58 26.01
C LYS A 9 -12.09 -9.90 25.62
N GLU A 10 -12.65 -10.00 24.42
CA GLU A 10 -13.25 -11.22 23.85
C GLU A 10 -12.34 -11.80 22.80
N ASP A 11 -12.28 -13.12 22.70
CA ASP A 11 -11.60 -13.81 21.61
C ASP A 11 -12.52 -13.81 20.40
N LYS A 12 -12.07 -13.21 19.29
CA LYS A 12 -12.80 -13.13 18.02
C LYS A 12 -11.98 -13.73 16.89
N GLN A 13 -12.70 -14.27 15.93
CA GLN A 13 -12.16 -14.81 14.70
C GLN A 13 -12.67 -13.98 13.53
N PHE A 14 -11.77 -13.63 12.63
CA PHE A 14 -12.11 -12.88 11.41
C PHE A 14 -11.53 -13.57 10.19
N HIS A 15 -12.24 -13.50 9.08
CA HIS A 15 -11.68 -13.79 7.79
C HIS A 15 -10.77 -12.62 7.34
N PRO A 16 -9.73 -12.89 6.52
CA PRO A 16 -8.86 -11.82 5.99
C PRO A 16 -9.66 -10.70 5.29
N GLU A 17 -10.72 -11.05 4.58
CA GLU A 17 -11.60 -10.11 3.87
C GLU A 17 -12.33 -9.16 4.84
N GLU A 18 -12.69 -9.65 6.03
CA GLU A 18 -13.33 -8.82 7.06
C GLU A 18 -12.36 -7.78 7.63
N ILE A 19 -11.09 -8.17 7.83
CA ILE A 19 -10.05 -7.23 8.26
C ILE A 19 -9.78 -6.18 7.17
N SER A 20 -9.69 -6.62 5.91
CA SER A 20 -9.55 -5.71 4.77
C SER A 20 -10.74 -4.76 4.65
N ALA A 21 -11.96 -5.25 4.91
CA ALA A 21 -13.17 -4.44 4.92
C ALA A 21 -13.15 -3.34 5.99
N MET A 22 -12.58 -3.59 7.17
CA MET A 22 -12.41 -2.57 8.22
C MET A 22 -11.51 -1.43 7.74
N VAL A 23 -10.43 -1.75 7.01
CA VAL A 23 -9.54 -0.74 6.41
C VAL A 23 -10.28 0.06 5.35
N ILE A 24 -10.99 -0.62 4.44
CA ILE A 24 -11.78 0.01 3.37
C ILE A 24 -12.87 0.91 3.98
N GLN A 25 -13.52 0.47 5.05
CA GLN A 25 -14.53 1.28 5.76
C GLN A 25 -13.93 2.56 6.32
N ARG A 26 -12.72 2.50 6.88
CA ARG A 26 -12.03 3.70 7.38
C ARG A 26 -11.68 4.67 6.24
N LEU A 27 -11.22 4.14 5.10
CA LEU A 27 -10.98 4.95 3.91
C LEU A 27 -12.26 5.58 3.38
N LYS A 28 -13.37 4.82 3.34
CA LYS A 28 -14.70 5.29 2.95
C LYS A 28 -15.12 6.49 3.80
N GLU A 29 -15.04 6.38 5.13
CA GLU A 29 -15.36 7.49 6.06
C GLU A 29 -14.52 8.74 5.73
N THR A 30 -13.23 8.58 5.45
CA THR A 30 -12.34 9.68 5.11
C THR A 30 -12.78 10.38 3.82
N VAL A 31 -13.13 9.59 2.79
CA VAL A 31 -13.60 10.11 1.50
C VAL A 31 -14.97 10.79 1.63
N GLU A 32 -15.91 10.18 2.36
CA GLU A 32 -17.24 10.76 2.60
C GLU A 32 -17.16 12.10 3.33
N ASN A 33 -16.25 12.20 4.32
CA ASN A 33 -16.00 13.47 5.01
C ASN A 33 -15.43 14.55 4.07
N TYR A 34 -14.57 14.15 3.12
CA TYR A 34 -14.01 15.08 2.13
C TYR A 34 -15.03 15.51 1.09
N LEU A 35 -15.85 14.57 0.59
CA LEU A 35 -16.85 14.84 -0.44
C LEU A 35 -18.13 15.49 0.09
N GLY A 36 -18.44 15.34 1.37
CA GLY A 36 -19.70 15.80 1.99
C GLY A 36 -20.94 14.97 1.61
N HIS A 37 -20.76 13.81 1.01
CA HIS A 37 -21.87 12.91 0.64
C HIS A 37 -21.44 11.43 0.70
N PRO A 38 -22.42 10.48 0.81
CA PRO A 38 -22.13 9.05 0.88
C PRO A 38 -21.43 8.52 -0.37
N LEU A 39 -20.41 7.68 -0.14
CA LEU A 39 -19.72 6.93 -1.18
C LEU A 39 -20.40 5.59 -1.40
N LYS A 40 -20.80 5.30 -2.64
CA LYS A 40 -21.49 4.05 -3.00
C LYS A 40 -20.69 3.16 -3.95
N LYS A 41 -19.96 3.76 -4.88
CA LYS A 41 -19.27 3.06 -5.99
C LYS A 41 -17.78 3.32 -5.94
N VAL A 42 -17.00 2.26 -6.14
CA VAL A 42 -15.53 2.35 -6.10
C VAL A 42 -14.88 1.49 -7.19
N VAL A 43 -13.68 1.87 -7.55
CA VAL A 43 -12.69 1.02 -8.21
C VAL A 43 -11.59 0.75 -7.20
N ILE A 44 -11.19 -0.51 -7.02
CA ILE A 44 -10.13 -0.89 -6.09
C ILE A 44 -8.95 -1.43 -6.91
N THR A 45 -7.74 -1.04 -6.52
CA THR A 45 -6.51 -1.55 -7.13
C THR A 45 -5.94 -2.71 -6.34
N VAL A 46 -5.26 -3.61 -7.05
CA VAL A 46 -4.54 -4.74 -6.48
C VAL A 46 -3.19 -4.91 -7.19
N PRO A 47 -2.18 -5.50 -6.52
CA PRO A 47 -0.93 -5.86 -7.17
C PRO A 47 -1.17 -6.69 -8.43
N ALA A 48 -0.34 -6.50 -9.46
CA ALA A 48 -0.53 -7.18 -10.76
C ALA A 48 -0.39 -8.71 -10.65
N TYR A 49 0.35 -9.20 -9.66
CA TYR A 49 0.55 -10.64 -9.41
C TYR A 49 -0.57 -11.31 -8.61
N PHE A 50 -1.58 -10.57 -8.13
CA PHE A 50 -2.72 -11.17 -7.43
C PHE A 50 -3.44 -12.16 -8.35
N ASN A 51 -3.72 -13.35 -7.82
CA ASN A 51 -4.54 -14.35 -8.50
C ASN A 51 -6.04 -14.03 -8.36
N ASP A 52 -6.88 -14.80 -9.06
CA ASP A 52 -8.32 -14.56 -9.08
C ASP A 52 -8.98 -14.66 -7.69
N SER A 53 -8.52 -15.58 -6.83
CA SER A 53 -9.03 -15.70 -5.47
C SER A 53 -8.72 -14.46 -4.62
N GLN A 54 -7.50 -13.90 -4.74
CA GLN A 54 -7.11 -12.68 -4.04
C GLN A 54 -7.89 -11.47 -4.57
N ARG A 55 -8.12 -11.38 -5.87
CA ARG A 55 -8.95 -10.34 -6.49
C ARG A 55 -10.40 -10.42 -6.02
N GLN A 56 -10.96 -11.64 -5.95
CA GLN A 56 -12.30 -11.85 -5.44
C GLN A 56 -12.40 -11.47 -3.96
N ALA A 57 -11.45 -11.89 -3.12
CA ALA A 57 -11.41 -11.53 -1.70
C ALA A 57 -11.34 -10.00 -1.49
N THR A 58 -10.62 -9.28 -2.35
CA THR A 58 -10.59 -7.81 -2.32
C THR A 58 -11.94 -7.20 -2.70
N LYS A 59 -12.61 -7.78 -3.70
CA LYS A 59 -13.96 -7.37 -4.09
C LYS A 59 -14.97 -7.61 -2.98
N ASP A 60 -14.89 -8.78 -2.32
CA ASP A 60 -15.75 -9.14 -1.19
C ASP A 60 -15.53 -8.21 0.01
N ALA A 61 -14.29 -7.85 0.30
CA ALA A 61 -13.96 -6.85 1.32
C ALA A 61 -14.63 -5.49 1.05
N GLY A 62 -14.65 -5.06 -0.21
CA GLY A 62 -15.37 -3.85 -0.62
C GLY A 62 -16.88 -3.96 -0.39
N ALA A 63 -17.47 -5.13 -0.73
CA ALA A 63 -18.89 -5.40 -0.52
C ALA A 63 -19.25 -5.44 0.99
N ILE A 64 -18.42 -6.08 1.82
CA ILE A 64 -18.57 -6.11 3.29
C ILE A 64 -18.53 -4.67 3.86
N ALA A 65 -17.69 -3.80 3.31
CA ALA A 65 -17.64 -2.38 3.67
C ALA A 65 -18.84 -1.54 3.16
N GLY A 66 -19.81 -2.19 2.50
CA GLY A 66 -21.03 -1.56 1.98
C GLY A 66 -20.79 -0.73 0.73
N LEU A 67 -19.86 -1.15 -0.13
CA LEU A 67 -19.52 -0.49 -1.39
C LEU A 67 -19.84 -1.39 -2.59
N GLU A 68 -20.29 -0.79 -3.68
CA GLU A 68 -20.37 -1.43 -4.98
C GLU A 68 -19.01 -1.34 -5.67
N VAL A 69 -18.27 -2.45 -5.74
CA VAL A 69 -16.99 -2.51 -6.44
C VAL A 69 -17.21 -2.68 -7.93
N LEU A 70 -17.05 -1.60 -8.68
CA LEU A 70 -17.26 -1.57 -10.12
C LEU A 70 -16.21 -2.38 -10.89
N ARG A 71 -14.94 -2.25 -10.48
CA ARG A 71 -13.80 -2.95 -11.08
C ARG A 71 -12.70 -3.18 -10.07
N ILE A 72 -11.95 -4.25 -10.28
CA ILE A 72 -10.62 -4.48 -9.72
C ILE A 72 -9.64 -4.26 -10.87
N ILE A 73 -8.64 -3.39 -10.67
CA ILE A 73 -7.60 -3.11 -11.68
C ILE A 73 -6.21 -3.28 -11.08
N ASN A 74 -5.20 -3.50 -11.92
CA ASN A 74 -3.83 -3.62 -11.46
C ASN A 74 -3.27 -2.26 -11.02
N GLU A 75 -2.56 -2.22 -9.90
CA GLU A 75 -1.91 -1.01 -9.37
C GLU A 75 -0.99 -0.34 -10.40
N PRO A 76 -0.09 -1.05 -11.12
CA PRO A 76 0.75 -0.40 -12.12
C PRO A 76 -0.06 0.17 -13.31
N THR A 77 -1.18 -0.45 -13.67
CA THR A 77 -2.08 0.08 -14.69
C THR A 77 -2.76 1.36 -14.22
N ALA A 78 -3.22 1.40 -12.97
CA ALA A 78 -3.81 2.59 -12.38
C ALA A 78 -2.81 3.75 -12.31
N ALA A 79 -1.56 3.46 -11.92
CA ALA A 79 -0.48 4.44 -11.90
C ALA A 79 -0.21 5.03 -13.30
N ALA A 80 -0.14 4.18 -14.33
CA ALA A 80 0.05 4.60 -15.71
C ALA A 80 -1.11 5.48 -16.21
N ILE A 81 -2.36 5.13 -15.89
CA ILE A 81 -3.56 5.92 -16.19
C ILE A 81 -3.52 7.27 -15.46
N ALA A 82 -3.20 7.27 -14.17
CA ALA A 82 -3.12 8.50 -13.37
C ALA A 82 -2.04 9.47 -13.91
N TYR A 83 -0.98 8.93 -14.48
CA TYR A 83 0.06 9.72 -15.16
C TYR A 83 -0.36 10.22 -16.55
N GLY A 84 -1.54 9.83 -17.03
CA GLY A 84 -2.11 10.28 -18.29
C GLY A 84 -1.54 9.60 -19.53
N LEU A 85 -0.92 8.42 -19.38
CA LEU A 85 -0.31 7.69 -20.49
C LEU A 85 -1.35 7.13 -21.46
N ASP A 86 -2.58 6.87 -21.01
CA ASP A 86 -3.73 6.48 -21.82
C ASP A 86 -4.17 7.53 -22.84
N LYS A 87 -3.90 8.80 -22.53
CA LYS A 87 -4.28 9.96 -23.36
C LYS A 87 -3.22 10.34 -24.40
N THR A 88 -2.09 9.65 -24.42
CA THR A 88 -1.05 9.95 -25.39
C THR A 88 -1.37 9.33 -26.75
N ASP A 89 -1.57 10.20 -27.73
CA ASP A 89 -1.91 9.88 -29.14
C ASP A 89 -0.75 9.20 -29.90
N SER A 90 -0.07 8.25 -29.27
CA SER A 90 1.01 7.54 -29.93
C SER A 90 0.48 6.24 -30.53
N LYS A 91 0.49 6.19 -31.85
CA LYS A 91 0.27 4.94 -32.62
C LYS A 91 1.41 3.91 -32.48
N LYS A 92 2.35 4.16 -31.59
CA LYS A 92 3.50 3.28 -31.35
C LYS A 92 3.36 2.64 -29.98
N GLU A 93 3.65 1.34 -29.95
CA GLU A 93 3.81 0.60 -28.71
C GLU A 93 4.84 1.28 -27.79
N LYS A 94 4.50 1.37 -26.51
CA LYS A 94 5.36 1.94 -25.46
C LYS A 94 5.56 0.92 -24.36
N ASN A 95 6.81 0.74 -23.95
CA ASN A 95 7.14 -0.01 -22.75
C ASN A 95 7.30 0.94 -21.58
N ILE A 96 6.61 0.63 -20.49
CA ILE A 96 6.53 1.46 -19.29
C ILE A 96 7.01 0.62 -18.11
N LEU A 97 7.99 1.13 -17.39
CA LEU A 97 8.40 0.57 -16.11
C LEU A 97 7.71 1.36 -15.00
N VAL A 98 6.96 0.66 -14.16
CA VAL A 98 6.36 1.22 -12.93
C VAL A 98 7.13 0.65 -11.75
N PHE A 99 7.72 1.55 -10.96
CA PHE A 99 8.36 1.22 -9.69
C PHE A 99 7.52 1.80 -8.57
N ASP A 100 6.82 0.94 -7.85
CA ASP A 100 5.93 1.30 -6.74
C ASP A 100 6.60 0.90 -5.42
N ALA A 101 7.10 1.89 -4.69
CA ALA A 101 7.79 1.70 -3.42
C ALA A 101 6.92 2.21 -2.28
N GLY A 102 6.23 1.29 -1.61
CA GLY A 102 5.42 1.55 -0.43
C GLY A 102 6.23 1.58 0.88
N GLY A 103 5.52 1.69 1.99
CA GLY A 103 6.12 1.67 3.32
C GLY A 103 6.67 0.31 3.74
N GLY A 104 6.03 -0.78 3.36
CA GLY A 104 6.40 -2.15 3.75
C GLY A 104 6.69 -3.09 2.59
N THR A 105 6.40 -2.68 1.36
CA THR A 105 6.56 -3.48 0.14
C THR A 105 7.08 -2.62 -0.99
N HIS A 106 7.66 -3.23 -2.01
CA HIS A 106 7.86 -2.58 -3.29
C HIS A 106 7.53 -3.54 -4.42
N ASP A 107 6.95 -2.98 -5.48
CA ASP A 107 6.56 -3.69 -6.69
C ASP A 107 7.18 -3.01 -7.91
N VAL A 108 7.69 -3.82 -8.82
CA VAL A 108 8.20 -3.37 -10.11
C VAL A 108 7.43 -4.09 -11.20
N SER A 109 6.87 -3.34 -12.13
CA SER A 109 6.10 -3.91 -13.22
C SER A 109 6.53 -3.32 -14.56
N ILE A 110 6.61 -4.15 -15.57
CA ILE A 110 6.78 -3.73 -16.96
C ILE A 110 5.44 -3.89 -17.67
N LEU A 111 4.94 -2.79 -18.22
CA LEU A 111 3.71 -2.77 -19.01
C LEU A 111 4.05 -2.38 -20.44
N THR A 112 3.27 -2.93 -21.36
CA THR A 112 3.19 -2.44 -22.74
C THR A 112 1.87 -1.69 -22.90
N LEU A 113 1.94 -0.51 -23.49
CA LEU A 113 0.78 0.26 -23.93
C LEU A 113 0.74 0.26 -25.45
N ASP A 114 -0.30 -0.34 -26.00
CA ASP A 114 -0.55 -0.37 -27.44
C ASP A 114 -2.03 -0.10 -27.71
N GLY A 115 -2.32 0.89 -28.54
CA GLY A 115 -3.71 1.24 -28.91
C GLY A 115 -4.65 1.53 -27.73
N GLY A 116 -4.12 2.00 -26.59
CA GLY A 116 -4.91 2.25 -25.36
C GLY A 116 -5.09 1.01 -24.47
N ILE A 117 -4.51 -0.12 -24.84
CA ILE A 117 -4.53 -1.36 -24.06
C ILE A 117 -3.24 -1.46 -23.24
N PHE A 118 -3.39 -1.64 -21.93
CA PHE A 118 -2.27 -1.92 -21.03
C PHE A 118 -2.14 -3.43 -20.81
N GLU A 119 -0.98 -3.96 -21.12
CA GLU A 119 -0.62 -5.35 -20.89
C GLU A 119 0.56 -5.44 -19.93
N VAL A 120 0.40 -6.18 -18.81
CA VAL A 120 1.50 -6.43 -17.87
C VAL A 120 2.38 -7.55 -18.44
N LYS A 121 3.62 -7.24 -18.76
CA LYS A 121 4.59 -8.19 -19.32
C LYS A 121 5.40 -8.93 -18.27
N ALA A 122 5.77 -8.22 -17.20
CA ALA A 122 6.55 -8.80 -16.11
C ALA A 122 6.27 -8.08 -14.80
N THR A 123 6.39 -8.80 -13.69
CA THR A 123 6.30 -8.27 -12.33
C THR A 123 7.44 -8.82 -11.49
N GLY A 124 7.90 -8.02 -10.54
CA GLY A 124 8.89 -8.39 -9.53
C GLY A 124 8.69 -7.49 -8.31
N GLY A 125 9.46 -7.73 -7.27
CA GLY A 125 9.36 -6.94 -6.05
C GLY A 125 9.66 -7.75 -4.81
N ASP A 126 9.40 -7.15 -3.65
CA ASP A 126 9.53 -7.81 -2.35
C ASP A 126 8.38 -7.37 -1.44
N THR A 127 7.67 -8.34 -0.91
CA THR A 127 6.51 -8.12 -0.02
C THR A 127 6.89 -7.75 1.41
N HIS A 128 8.19 -7.67 1.73
CA HIS A 128 8.71 -7.38 3.06
C HIS A 128 9.86 -6.36 3.04
N LEU A 129 9.99 -5.57 1.97
CA LEU A 129 10.98 -4.52 1.85
C LEU A 129 10.34 -3.22 1.36
N GLY A 130 10.43 -2.17 2.17
CA GLY A 130 9.86 -0.87 1.85
C GLY A 130 10.50 0.28 2.63
N GLY A 131 9.85 1.43 2.60
CA GLY A 131 10.34 2.65 3.24
C GLY A 131 10.58 2.53 4.74
N SER A 132 9.83 1.68 5.43
CA SER A 132 10.01 1.44 6.87
C SER A 132 11.33 0.73 7.19
N ASP A 133 11.82 -0.13 6.30
CA ASP A 133 13.10 -0.81 6.48
C ASP A 133 14.25 0.18 6.34
N ILE A 134 14.14 1.12 5.40
CA ILE A 134 15.09 2.22 5.26
C ILE A 134 15.08 3.09 6.53
N ASP A 135 13.92 3.44 7.06
CA ASP A 135 13.79 4.20 8.30
C ASP A 135 14.46 3.48 9.46
N ASN A 136 14.24 2.19 9.60
CA ASN A 136 14.84 1.36 10.66
C ASN A 136 16.38 1.36 10.56
N LEU A 137 16.93 1.21 9.35
CA LEU A 137 18.39 1.26 9.15
C LEU A 137 18.98 2.62 9.54
N ILE A 138 18.32 3.72 9.17
CA ILE A 138 18.73 5.07 9.56
C ILE A 138 18.68 5.23 11.08
N VAL A 139 17.62 4.78 11.72
CA VAL A 139 17.43 4.85 13.17
C VAL A 139 18.50 4.04 13.90
N ASP A 140 18.78 2.83 13.46
CA ASP A 140 19.79 1.96 14.05
C ASP A 140 21.19 2.62 13.96
N TYR A 141 21.53 3.12 12.77
CA TYR A 141 22.78 3.85 12.56
C TYR A 141 22.93 5.06 13.52
N LEU A 142 21.87 5.88 13.62
CA LEU A 142 21.88 7.06 14.48
C LEU A 142 21.89 6.69 15.97
N CYS A 143 21.21 5.63 16.40
CA CYS A 143 21.29 5.15 17.78
C CYS A 143 22.72 4.76 18.15
N ASP A 144 23.41 4.05 17.27
CA ASP A 144 24.80 3.63 17.49
C ASP A 144 25.77 4.84 17.51
N ASP A 145 25.58 5.79 16.63
CA ASP A 145 26.39 7.03 16.58
C ASP A 145 26.21 7.87 17.86
N ILE A 146 24.96 8.07 18.29
CA ILE A 146 24.65 8.78 19.54
C ILE A 146 25.25 8.05 20.74
N LYS A 147 25.17 6.74 20.78
CA LYS A 147 25.77 5.94 21.85
C LYS A 147 27.29 6.10 21.90
N LYS A 148 27.93 6.09 20.73
CA LYS A 148 29.39 6.30 20.64
C LYS A 148 29.79 7.70 21.07
N LYS A 149 29.13 8.74 20.56
CA LYS A 149 29.51 10.17 20.77
C LYS A 149 29.08 10.71 22.14
N HIS A 150 27.88 10.33 22.57
CA HIS A 150 27.26 10.94 23.77
C HIS A 150 27.05 9.97 24.92
N LYS A 151 27.45 8.70 24.80
CA LYS A 151 27.28 7.63 25.82
C LYS A 151 25.83 7.46 26.28
N LYS A 152 24.86 7.83 25.43
CA LYS A 152 23.39 7.70 25.70
C LYS A 152 22.81 6.61 24.88
N ASP A 153 22.03 5.72 25.52
CA ASP A 153 21.28 4.68 24.83
C ASP A 153 19.84 5.16 24.54
N ILE A 154 19.60 5.51 23.27
CA ILE A 154 18.28 5.98 22.80
C ILE A 154 17.26 4.82 22.73
N LYS A 155 17.72 3.60 22.43
CA LYS A 155 16.84 2.43 22.35
C LYS A 155 16.13 2.11 23.68
N ALA A 156 16.77 2.46 24.79
CA ALA A 156 16.21 2.30 26.13
C ALA A 156 15.08 3.31 26.49
N ASN A 157 14.90 4.34 25.66
CA ASN A 157 13.88 5.39 25.89
C ASN A 157 12.85 5.42 24.76
N PRO A 158 11.64 4.81 24.94
CA PRO A 158 10.63 4.73 23.87
C PRO A 158 10.21 6.09 23.30
N LYS A 159 10.16 7.14 24.13
CA LYS A 159 9.79 8.49 23.70
C LYS A 159 10.87 9.11 22.80
N ALA A 160 12.14 8.93 23.17
CA ALA A 160 13.26 9.42 22.38
C ALA A 160 13.36 8.62 21.05
N LEU A 161 13.21 7.31 21.10
CA LEU A 161 13.22 6.44 19.94
C LEU A 161 12.10 6.82 18.95
N LYS A 162 10.87 7.06 19.44
CA LYS A 162 9.78 7.51 18.58
C LYS A 162 10.04 8.85 17.90
N ARG A 163 10.66 9.79 18.63
CA ARG A 163 11.07 11.09 18.03
C ARG A 163 12.15 10.90 16.96
N LEU A 164 13.09 10.00 17.21
CA LEU A 164 14.15 9.69 16.24
C LEU A 164 13.55 9.04 14.98
N ASN A 165 12.61 8.10 15.12
CA ASN A 165 11.91 7.49 13.98
C ASN A 165 11.22 8.54 13.09
N ILE A 166 10.48 9.47 13.71
CA ILE A 166 9.81 10.55 12.97
C ILE A 166 10.82 11.44 12.23
N ALA A 167 11.95 11.74 12.88
CA ALA A 167 13.00 12.56 12.27
C ALA A 167 13.72 11.81 11.11
N ALA A 168 13.95 10.52 11.27
CA ALA A 168 14.54 9.66 10.24
C ALA A 168 13.65 9.56 9.01
N GLU A 169 12.35 9.30 9.19
CA GLU A 169 11.37 9.28 8.11
C GLU A 169 11.33 10.62 7.36
N ARG A 170 11.35 11.73 8.10
CA ARG A 170 11.40 13.07 7.49
C ARG A 170 12.68 13.32 6.71
N ALA A 171 13.82 12.80 7.18
CA ALA A 171 15.09 12.97 6.50
C ALA A 171 15.21 12.08 5.24
N LYS A 172 14.51 10.94 5.21
CA LYS A 172 14.43 10.07 4.05
C LYS A 172 13.64 10.71 2.90
N LYS A 173 12.59 11.48 3.20
CA LYS A 173 11.75 12.20 2.23
C LYS A 173 12.43 13.44 1.67
#